data_89ddbb5a69397b4cc34abc19b70eda20
#
_entry.id   89ddbb5a69397b4cc34abc19b70eda20
#
_cell.length_a   1.000
_cell.length_b   1.000
_cell.length_c   1.000
_cell.angle_alpha   90.00
_cell.angle_beta   90.00
_cell.angle_gamma   90.00
#
_symmetry.space_group_name_H-M   'P 1'
#
loop_
_entity.id
_entity.type
_entity.pdbx_description
1 polymer ?
#
loop_
_entity_poly.entity_id
_entity_poly.type
_entity_poly.pdbx_seq_one_letter_code
_entity_poly.pdbx_strand_id
1 'polypeptide(L)'
;MNPAVIITNMKKRYTGVSGTINALLPVQAKTLSLGFVGEDLPGARLARKNHPDHFAHLSVWQALWLSRTRLPDGRKRIWHVRRDPEMMLTIFIRDVLRFPIHIVFTSAAKHRHSWFPRWLISKMDGVIATTPEAASFVPNTTKVVFHGASLERFAPPEDKATVWQRTGLSGKYGIGVFGRVRPSKGTDIFVDAMLAVLPEFPDFTAIITGRTLPEHAGFKHALDEKIRQAGLQDRIIFLGELPIDEVPDWYQNVLVMVACPRYEPFGITPLEAMACGCAVVASKTGAFEYIVEQGKTGYLVPTSDVDALADSLRLLMREPPAAQQAGLLGRARVTQEFSIEKEASGVQQVYDTVSLLD
;
A
#
# COMPACT_ATOMS: atom_id res chain seq x y z
N MET A 1 26.72 -3.09 -15.14
CA MET A 1 25.34 -3.44 -15.53
C MET A 1 24.75 -2.31 -16.38
N ASN A 2 23.93 -2.63 -17.40
CA ASN A 2 23.26 -1.67 -18.27
C ASN A 2 21.73 -1.84 -18.16
N PRO A 3 21.05 -1.19 -17.17
CA PRO A 3 19.66 -1.42 -16.87
C PRO A 3 18.74 -0.98 -18.03
N ALA A 4 17.75 -1.79 -18.35
CA ALA A 4 16.73 -1.47 -19.34
C ALA A 4 15.68 -0.51 -18.78
N VAL A 5 15.39 -0.61 -17.48
CA VAL A 5 14.42 0.23 -16.79
C VAL A 5 15.10 0.95 -15.62
N ILE A 6 14.87 2.24 -15.48
CA ILE A 6 15.31 3.04 -14.33
C ILE A 6 14.06 3.48 -13.55
N ILE A 7 13.96 3.03 -12.30
CA ILE A 7 12.88 3.40 -11.38
C ILE A 7 13.37 4.53 -10.47
N THR A 8 12.56 5.57 -10.29
CA THR A 8 12.93 6.72 -9.46
C THR A 8 12.12 6.81 -8.17
N ASN A 9 12.76 7.23 -7.09
CA ASN A 9 12.14 7.64 -5.82
C ASN A 9 13.00 8.71 -5.15
N MET A 10 13.02 9.90 -5.75
CA MET A 10 13.95 10.98 -5.36
C MET A 10 13.56 11.70 -4.06
N LYS A 11 12.38 11.43 -3.50
CA LYS A 11 11.93 12.03 -2.23
C LYS A 11 12.56 11.30 -1.05
N LYS A 12 13.31 12.02 -0.20
CA LYS A 12 13.98 11.47 0.99
C LYS A 12 13.01 10.89 2.03
N ARG A 13 11.83 11.50 2.20
CA ARG A 13 10.85 11.04 3.18
C ARG A 13 10.15 9.77 2.68
N TYR A 14 10.11 8.72 3.50
CA TYR A 14 9.34 7.50 3.23
C TYR A 14 7.83 7.80 3.18
N THR A 15 7.17 7.35 2.13
CA THR A 15 5.73 7.59 1.87
C THR A 15 5.07 6.31 1.34
N GLY A 16 3.74 6.29 1.15
CA GLY A 16 3.06 5.19 0.49
C GLY A 16 3.66 4.82 -0.87
N VAL A 17 4.04 5.82 -1.68
CA VAL A 17 4.75 5.61 -2.95
C VAL A 17 6.09 4.89 -2.74
N SER A 18 6.85 5.29 -1.70
CA SER A 18 8.10 4.60 -1.37
C SER A 18 7.85 3.15 -0.94
N GLY A 19 6.75 2.90 -0.23
CA GLY A 19 6.35 1.55 0.20
C GLY A 19 6.02 0.64 -0.98
N THR A 20 5.25 1.12 -1.96
CA THR A 20 4.92 0.33 -3.15
C THR A 20 6.15 0.06 -4.02
N ILE A 21 7.04 1.04 -4.20
CA ILE A 21 8.32 0.82 -4.88
C ILE A 21 9.15 -0.21 -4.14
N ASN A 22 9.28 -0.06 -2.82
CA ASN A 22 10.05 -0.96 -1.96
C ASN A 22 9.61 -2.43 -2.10
N ALA A 23 8.30 -2.66 -2.15
CA ALA A 23 7.75 -4.01 -2.32
C ALA A 23 7.99 -4.58 -3.73
N LEU A 24 7.92 -3.73 -4.76
CA LEU A 24 7.95 -4.15 -6.15
C LEU A 24 9.38 -4.44 -6.68
N LEU A 25 10.39 -3.71 -6.20
CA LEU A 25 11.77 -3.82 -6.68
C LEU A 25 12.33 -5.25 -6.67
N PRO A 26 12.23 -6.04 -5.57
CA PRO A 26 12.76 -7.40 -5.55
C PRO A 26 12.07 -8.35 -6.54
N VAL A 27 10.78 -8.12 -6.77
CA VAL A 27 9.98 -8.96 -7.68
C VAL A 27 10.33 -8.65 -9.13
N GLN A 28 10.42 -7.38 -9.48
CA GLN A 28 10.79 -6.98 -10.83
C GLN A 28 12.25 -7.33 -11.18
N ALA A 29 13.17 -7.28 -10.21
CA ALA A 29 14.57 -7.66 -10.42
C ALA A 29 14.76 -9.15 -10.76
N LYS A 30 13.75 -10.01 -10.54
CA LYS A 30 13.80 -11.42 -10.97
C LYS A 30 13.89 -11.56 -12.48
N THR A 31 13.28 -10.67 -13.24
CA THR A 31 13.13 -10.79 -14.69
C THR A 31 13.63 -9.59 -15.48
N LEU A 32 13.80 -8.44 -14.83
CA LEU A 32 14.18 -7.19 -15.47
C LEU A 32 15.57 -6.71 -15.05
N SER A 33 16.30 -6.14 -15.98
CA SER A 33 17.51 -5.37 -15.68
C SER A 33 17.12 -3.97 -15.19
N LEU A 34 17.21 -3.75 -13.87
CA LEU A 34 16.72 -2.55 -13.18
C LEU A 34 17.85 -1.65 -12.68
N GLY A 35 17.72 -0.36 -12.93
CA GLY A 35 18.41 0.70 -12.21
C GLY A 35 17.44 1.36 -11.20
N PHE A 36 17.89 1.62 -10.00
CA PHE A 36 17.10 2.36 -9.02
C PHE A 36 17.82 3.64 -8.62
N VAL A 37 17.08 4.76 -8.67
CA VAL A 37 17.57 6.10 -8.27
C VAL A 37 16.74 6.60 -7.11
N GLY A 38 17.33 6.70 -5.94
CA GLY A 38 16.64 7.16 -4.72
C GLY A 38 17.37 6.76 -3.45
N GLU A 39 16.73 6.94 -2.31
CA GLU A 39 17.26 6.49 -1.00
C GLU A 39 17.34 4.95 -0.96
N ASP A 40 18.30 4.41 -0.19
CA ASP A 40 18.54 2.97 -0.08
C ASP A 40 17.42 2.26 0.68
N LEU A 41 16.38 1.87 -0.03
CA LEU A 41 15.22 1.16 0.51
C LEU A 41 15.56 -0.30 0.87
N PRO A 42 14.91 -0.89 1.90
CA PRO A 42 15.06 -2.33 2.21
C PRO A 42 14.86 -3.24 0.99
N GLY A 43 13.84 -2.99 0.17
CA GLY A 43 13.60 -3.73 -1.07
C GLY A 43 14.70 -3.54 -2.13
N ALA A 44 15.33 -2.38 -2.19
CA ALA A 44 16.48 -2.16 -3.07
C ALA A 44 17.70 -2.98 -2.60
N ARG A 45 17.92 -3.05 -1.27
CA ARG A 45 18.96 -3.91 -0.68
C ARG A 45 18.69 -5.39 -0.96
N LEU A 46 17.45 -5.82 -0.81
CA LEU A 46 17.03 -7.20 -1.08
C LEU A 46 17.18 -7.55 -2.57
N ALA A 47 16.75 -6.66 -3.47
CA ALA A 47 16.92 -6.84 -4.92
C ALA A 47 18.39 -6.96 -5.30
N ARG A 48 19.25 -6.10 -4.76
CA ARG A 48 20.71 -6.14 -4.99
C ARG A 48 21.35 -7.41 -4.44
N LYS A 49 20.91 -7.88 -3.26
CA LYS A 49 21.43 -9.13 -2.66
C LYS A 49 21.03 -10.36 -3.47
N ASN A 50 19.78 -10.45 -3.89
CA ASN A 50 19.23 -11.65 -4.52
C ASN A 50 19.44 -11.68 -6.06
N HIS A 51 19.57 -10.52 -6.69
CA HIS A 51 19.65 -10.36 -8.14
C HIS A 51 20.76 -9.36 -8.55
N PRO A 52 22.04 -9.58 -8.15
CA PRO A 52 23.12 -8.62 -8.37
C PRO A 52 23.36 -8.31 -9.85
N ASP A 53 23.11 -9.28 -10.74
CA ASP A 53 23.27 -9.13 -12.18
C ASP A 53 22.09 -8.40 -12.85
N HIS A 54 20.97 -8.28 -12.16
CA HIS A 54 19.75 -7.64 -12.67
C HIS A 54 19.41 -6.32 -11.96
N PHE A 55 20.12 -5.96 -10.89
CA PHE A 55 19.79 -4.78 -10.12
C PHE A 55 21.00 -3.90 -9.81
N ALA A 56 20.91 -2.60 -10.10
CA ALA A 56 21.89 -1.59 -9.68
C ALA A 56 21.23 -0.42 -8.97
N HIS A 57 21.79 -0.03 -7.82
CA HIS A 57 21.49 1.25 -7.19
C HIS A 57 22.38 2.32 -7.83
N LEU A 58 21.78 3.33 -8.44
CA LEU A 58 22.43 4.33 -9.25
C LEU A 58 22.31 5.72 -8.63
N SER A 59 23.35 6.52 -8.76
CA SER A 59 23.22 7.97 -8.61
C SER A 59 22.45 8.55 -9.82
N VAL A 60 21.88 9.75 -9.66
CA VAL A 60 21.25 10.48 -10.78
C VAL A 60 22.22 10.64 -11.95
N TRP A 61 23.49 10.98 -11.66
CA TRP A 61 24.51 11.17 -12.68
C TRP A 61 24.85 9.89 -13.46
N GLN A 62 24.93 8.75 -12.78
CA GLN A 62 25.11 7.45 -13.43
C GLN A 62 23.92 7.10 -14.33
N ALA A 63 22.70 7.33 -13.84
CA ALA A 63 21.48 7.10 -14.62
C ALA A 63 21.43 8.00 -15.87
N LEU A 64 21.79 9.28 -15.75
CA LEU A 64 21.91 10.20 -16.87
C LEU A 64 22.97 9.74 -17.88
N TRP A 65 24.15 9.38 -17.40
CA TRP A 65 25.24 8.93 -18.28
C TRP A 65 24.83 7.70 -19.09
N LEU A 66 24.22 6.70 -18.45
CA LEU A 66 23.71 5.50 -19.09
C LEU A 66 22.58 5.78 -20.11
N SER A 67 21.83 6.85 -19.91
CA SER A 67 20.68 7.20 -20.76
C SER A 67 21.05 7.99 -22.03
N ARG A 68 22.34 8.32 -22.21
CA ARG A 68 22.81 9.03 -23.41
C ARG A 68 22.76 8.17 -24.67
N THR A 69 22.77 6.85 -24.51
CA THR A 69 22.79 5.90 -25.59
C THR A 69 21.63 4.90 -25.48
N ARG A 70 21.22 4.35 -26.60
CA ARG A 70 20.28 3.23 -26.62
C ARG A 70 20.88 1.99 -25.93
N LEU A 71 20.01 1.06 -25.60
CA LEU A 71 20.42 -0.27 -25.14
C LEU A 71 21.16 -1.03 -26.25
N PRO A 72 21.94 -2.09 -25.92
CA PRO A 72 22.66 -2.87 -26.92
C PRO A 72 21.77 -3.52 -27.99
N ASP A 73 20.49 -3.76 -27.67
CA ASP A 73 19.48 -4.28 -28.58
C ASP A 73 18.76 -3.20 -29.43
N GLY A 74 19.21 -1.94 -29.31
CA GLY A 74 18.66 -0.81 -30.05
C GLY A 74 17.48 -0.10 -29.41
N ARG A 75 16.86 -0.70 -28.37
CA ARG A 75 15.72 -0.09 -27.67
C ARG A 75 16.13 1.13 -26.85
N LYS A 76 15.18 2.03 -26.63
CA LYS A 76 15.33 3.12 -25.66
C LYS A 76 15.18 2.61 -24.23
N ARG A 77 15.82 3.31 -23.31
CA ARG A 77 15.71 3.02 -21.88
C ARG A 77 14.44 3.59 -21.32
N ILE A 78 13.76 2.84 -20.45
CA ILE A 78 12.53 3.31 -19.78
C ILE A 78 12.90 3.97 -18.45
N TRP A 79 12.37 5.17 -18.19
CA TRP A 79 12.36 5.79 -16.87
C TRP A 79 10.95 5.70 -16.30
N HIS A 80 10.81 5.03 -15.17
CA HIS A 80 9.53 4.91 -14.46
C HIS A 80 9.50 5.87 -13.28
N VAL A 81 8.66 6.90 -13.39
CA VAL A 81 8.54 8.02 -12.47
C VAL A 81 7.18 8.01 -11.75
N ARG A 82 7.10 8.64 -10.58
CA ARG A 82 5.87 8.66 -9.78
C ARG A 82 5.53 10.03 -9.18
N ARG A 83 6.31 11.08 -9.50
CA ARG A 83 6.13 12.43 -8.95
C ARG A 83 6.45 13.50 -9.97
N ASP A 84 5.83 14.68 -9.80
CA ASP A 84 6.01 15.83 -10.70
C ASP A 84 7.48 16.21 -10.92
N PRO A 85 8.35 16.34 -9.88
CA PRO A 85 9.76 16.66 -10.11
C PRO A 85 10.51 15.62 -10.94
N GLU A 86 10.15 14.34 -10.79
CA GLU A 86 10.73 13.25 -11.56
C GLU A 86 10.24 13.30 -13.03
N MET A 87 8.95 13.61 -13.26
CA MET A 87 8.42 13.87 -14.61
C MET A 87 9.12 15.04 -15.28
N MET A 88 9.27 16.17 -14.58
CA MET A 88 9.97 17.35 -15.12
C MET A 88 11.41 17.04 -15.53
N LEU A 89 12.14 16.32 -14.67
CA LEU A 89 13.53 15.91 -14.96
C LEU A 89 13.58 15.02 -16.23
N THR A 90 12.71 14.03 -16.31
CA THR A 90 12.72 13.07 -17.45
C THR A 90 12.26 13.68 -18.74
N ILE A 91 11.27 14.59 -18.72
CA ILE A 91 10.88 15.40 -19.88
C ILE A 91 12.07 16.25 -20.36
N PHE A 92 12.78 16.92 -19.44
CA PHE A 92 13.96 17.73 -19.82
C PHE A 92 15.04 16.85 -20.47
N ILE A 93 15.32 15.67 -19.93
CA ILE A 93 16.29 14.71 -20.46
C ILE A 93 15.89 14.26 -21.88
N ARG A 94 14.63 13.90 -22.11
CA ARG A 94 14.14 13.39 -23.38
C ARG A 94 14.00 14.51 -24.42
N ASP A 95 13.32 15.61 -24.08
CA ASP A 95 12.86 16.59 -25.05
C ASP A 95 13.89 17.70 -25.29
N VAL A 96 14.73 18.07 -24.29
CA VAL A 96 15.74 19.11 -24.40
C VAL A 96 17.12 18.51 -24.69
N LEU A 97 17.55 17.54 -23.88
CA LEU A 97 18.85 16.87 -24.08
C LEU A 97 18.79 15.81 -25.19
N ARG A 98 17.60 15.45 -25.66
CA ARG A 98 17.35 14.47 -26.73
C ARG A 98 17.92 13.08 -26.45
N PHE A 99 17.91 12.68 -25.17
CA PHE A 99 18.34 11.34 -24.82
C PHE A 99 17.30 10.30 -25.27
N PRO A 100 17.74 9.13 -25.74
CA PRO A 100 16.86 8.06 -26.21
C PRO A 100 16.22 7.32 -25.04
N ILE A 101 15.23 7.93 -24.42
CA ILE A 101 14.47 7.34 -23.30
C ILE A 101 12.98 7.36 -23.57
N HIS A 102 12.27 6.44 -22.94
CA HIS A 102 10.82 6.47 -22.74
C HIS A 102 10.49 6.80 -21.29
N ILE A 103 9.33 7.41 -21.05
CA ILE A 103 8.90 7.83 -19.71
C ILE A 103 7.58 7.15 -19.40
N VAL A 104 7.56 6.34 -18.34
CA VAL A 104 6.35 5.72 -17.78
C VAL A 104 6.03 6.38 -16.45
N PHE A 105 4.77 6.70 -16.23
CA PHE A 105 4.28 7.33 -14.99
C PHE A 105 3.21 6.47 -14.33
N THR A 106 3.29 6.28 -13.00
CA THR A 106 2.22 5.65 -12.21
C THR A 106 1.49 6.70 -11.39
N SER A 107 0.16 6.74 -11.56
CA SER A 107 -0.77 7.64 -10.89
C SER A 107 -1.72 6.90 -9.95
N ALA A 108 -1.81 7.37 -8.71
CA ALA A 108 -2.87 7.02 -7.75
C ALA A 108 -3.78 8.25 -7.53
N ALA A 109 -4.19 8.92 -8.60
CA ALA A 109 -5.01 10.12 -8.53
C ALA A 109 -6.38 9.80 -7.91
N LYS A 110 -6.86 10.67 -7.02
CA LYS A 110 -8.20 10.59 -6.41
C LYS A 110 -9.09 11.79 -6.76
N HIS A 111 -8.56 12.71 -7.53
CA HIS A 111 -9.26 13.87 -8.08
C HIS A 111 -8.52 14.37 -9.32
N ARG A 112 -9.20 15.16 -10.10
CA ARG A 112 -8.62 15.76 -11.31
C ARG A 112 -7.50 16.72 -10.92
N HIS A 113 -6.31 16.45 -11.41
CA HIS A 113 -5.15 17.32 -11.22
C HIS A 113 -5.38 18.72 -11.84
N SER A 114 -4.68 19.73 -11.33
CA SER A 114 -4.56 21.03 -11.96
C SER A 114 -3.91 20.94 -13.36
N TRP A 115 -3.92 22.02 -14.14
CA TRP A 115 -3.45 22.02 -15.52
C TRP A 115 -1.99 21.55 -15.67
N PHE A 116 -1.10 21.93 -14.75
CA PHE A 116 0.33 21.67 -14.89
C PHE A 116 0.69 20.19 -14.70
N PRO A 117 0.31 19.48 -13.62
CA PRO A 117 0.50 18.04 -13.56
C PRO A 117 -0.16 17.27 -14.72
N ARG A 118 -1.34 17.70 -15.17
CA ARG A 118 -1.99 17.08 -16.34
C ARG A 118 -1.18 17.25 -17.61
N TRP A 119 -0.58 18.43 -17.81
CA TRP A 119 0.33 18.67 -18.92
C TRP A 119 1.58 17.79 -18.82
N LEU A 120 2.20 17.65 -17.64
CA LEU A 120 3.31 16.72 -17.44
C LEU A 120 2.91 15.28 -17.79
N ILE A 121 1.77 14.81 -17.29
CA ILE A 121 1.27 13.45 -17.54
C ILE A 121 1.00 13.25 -19.05
N SER A 122 0.51 14.25 -19.77
CA SER A 122 0.27 14.15 -21.23
C SER A 122 1.54 13.98 -22.06
N LYS A 123 2.72 14.22 -21.47
CA LYS A 123 4.04 14.01 -22.10
C LYS A 123 4.63 12.62 -21.84
N MET A 124 3.97 11.80 -21.06
CA MET A 124 4.45 10.43 -20.76
C MET A 124 4.17 9.49 -21.93
N ASP A 125 5.09 8.58 -22.19
CA ASP A 125 4.94 7.56 -23.24
C ASP A 125 4.04 6.41 -22.77
N GLY A 126 3.97 6.17 -21.46
CA GLY A 126 3.04 5.25 -20.84
C GLY A 126 2.52 5.77 -19.51
N VAL A 127 1.23 5.55 -19.23
CA VAL A 127 0.59 5.96 -17.97
C VAL A 127 -0.10 4.76 -17.34
N ILE A 128 0.30 4.43 -16.13
CA ILE A 128 -0.32 3.41 -15.28
C ILE A 128 -1.23 4.11 -14.29
N ALA A 129 -2.50 3.74 -14.23
CA ALA A 129 -3.40 4.15 -13.15
C ALA A 129 -3.58 3.00 -12.16
N THR A 130 -3.62 3.30 -10.85
CA THR A 130 -3.73 2.24 -9.82
C THR A 130 -5.14 1.74 -9.61
N THR A 131 -6.16 2.44 -10.11
CA THR A 131 -7.57 2.03 -10.11
C THR A 131 -8.28 2.57 -11.36
N PRO A 132 -9.45 2.02 -11.75
CA PRO A 132 -10.29 2.60 -12.80
C PRO A 132 -10.70 4.05 -12.51
N GLU A 133 -10.95 4.38 -11.23
CA GLU A 133 -11.26 5.75 -10.82
C GLU A 133 -10.04 6.66 -11.05
N ALA A 134 -8.83 6.24 -10.64
CA ALA A 134 -7.61 7.00 -10.90
C ALA A 134 -7.37 7.22 -12.40
N ALA A 135 -7.72 6.24 -13.25
CA ALA A 135 -7.62 6.35 -14.70
C ALA A 135 -8.53 7.47 -15.26
N SER A 136 -9.71 7.69 -14.68
CA SER A 136 -10.64 8.73 -15.11
C SER A 136 -10.11 10.16 -14.87
N PHE A 137 -9.15 10.32 -13.97
CA PHE A 137 -8.57 11.62 -13.60
C PHE A 137 -7.30 11.99 -14.37
N VAL A 138 -6.68 11.04 -15.05
CA VAL A 138 -5.41 11.26 -15.77
C VAL A 138 -5.58 11.04 -17.29
N PRO A 139 -4.91 11.83 -18.13
CA PRO A 139 -4.94 11.63 -19.56
C PRO A 139 -4.14 10.39 -19.97
N ASN A 140 -4.53 9.80 -21.09
CA ASN A 140 -3.77 8.77 -21.82
C ASN A 140 -3.37 7.55 -20.95
N THR A 141 -4.26 7.07 -20.07
CA THR A 141 -4.00 5.85 -19.31
C THR A 141 -3.76 4.68 -20.25
N THR A 142 -2.57 4.08 -20.17
CA THR A 142 -2.18 2.91 -20.96
C THR A 142 -2.80 1.65 -20.36
N LYS A 143 -2.75 1.53 -19.01
CA LYS A 143 -3.28 0.38 -18.30
C LYS A 143 -3.66 0.72 -16.86
N VAL A 144 -4.69 0.05 -16.35
CA VAL A 144 -4.98 0.01 -14.91
C VAL A 144 -4.23 -1.17 -14.30
N VAL A 145 -3.38 -0.90 -13.30
CA VAL A 145 -2.62 -1.92 -12.56
C VAL A 145 -2.78 -1.65 -11.07
N PHE A 146 -3.54 -2.49 -10.40
CA PHE A 146 -3.71 -2.40 -8.95
C PHE A 146 -2.39 -2.69 -8.23
N HIS A 147 -2.15 -2.03 -7.09
CA HIS A 147 -1.07 -2.43 -6.20
C HIS A 147 -1.36 -3.81 -5.62
N GLY A 148 -0.30 -4.57 -5.38
CA GLY A 148 -0.34 -5.92 -4.85
C GLY A 148 0.36 -6.07 -3.50
N ALA A 149 -0.02 -7.10 -2.74
CA ALA A 149 0.66 -7.51 -1.53
C ALA A 149 1.66 -8.65 -1.80
N SER A 150 2.80 -8.62 -1.11
CA SER A 150 3.76 -9.73 -1.11
C SER A 150 3.19 -10.89 -0.29
N LEU A 151 2.86 -11.99 -0.97
CA LEU A 151 2.28 -13.18 -0.35
C LEU A 151 3.31 -13.99 0.46
N GLU A 152 4.59 -13.79 0.18
CA GLU A 152 5.70 -14.36 0.93
C GLU A 152 5.88 -13.64 2.27
N ARG A 153 5.83 -12.31 2.27
CA ARG A 153 5.98 -11.49 3.47
C ARG A 153 4.74 -11.49 4.34
N PHE A 154 3.56 -11.41 3.73
CA PHE A 154 2.27 -11.41 4.40
C PHE A 154 1.60 -12.76 4.16
N ALA A 155 1.77 -13.66 5.13
CA ALA A 155 1.21 -14.99 5.10
C ALA A 155 0.33 -15.23 6.34
N PRO A 156 -0.72 -16.06 6.25
CA PRO A 156 -1.52 -16.39 7.42
C PRO A 156 -0.68 -17.19 8.42
N PRO A 157 -0.99 -17.11 9.74
CA PRO A 157 -0.39 -17.99 10.72
C PRO A 157 -0.89 -19.42 10.53
N GLU A 158 -0.19 -20.39 11.12
CA GLU A 158 -0.62 -21.80 11.11
C GLU A 158 -1.97 -22.00 11.79
N ASP A 159 -2.21 -21.30 12.89
CA ASP A 159 -3.46 -21.33 13.64
C ASP A 159 -3.93 -19.91 13.99
N LYS A 160 -4.91 -19.44 13.25
CA LYS A 160 -5.53 -18.11 13.43
C LYS A 160 -6.35 -18.03 14.72
N ALA A 161 -6.83 -19.15 15.25
CA ALA A 161 -7.67 -19.16 16.44
C ALA A 161 -6.88 -18.88 17.74
N THR A 162 -5.61 -19.30 17.77
CA THR A 162 -4.78 -19.20 18.99
C THR A 162 -3.66 -18.18 18.90
N VAL A 163 -3.39 -17.63 17.71
CA VAL A 163 -2.24 -16.74 17.48
C VAL A 163 -2.27 -15.48 18.36
N TRP A 164 -3.45 -14.96 18.71
CA TRP A 164 -3.60 -13.78 19.56
C TRP A 164 -2.95 -13.94 20.93
N GLN A 165 -2.97 -15.14 21.50
CA GLN A 165 -2.38 -15.43 22.81
C GLN A 165 -0.86 -15.16 22.86
N ARG A 166 -0.18 -15.20 21.71
CA ARG A 166 1.25 -14.88 21.58
C ARG A 166 1.56 -13.42 21.91
N THR A 167 0.57 -12.54 21.82
CA THR A 167 0.74 -11.11 22.11
C THR A 167 0.85 -10.80 23.60
N GLY A 168 0.38 -11.69 24.47
CA GLY A 168 0.24 -11.46 25.90
C GLY A 168 -0.85 -10.45 26.28
N LEU A 169 -1.61 -9.94 25.30
CA LEU A 169 -2.72 -9.03 25.54
C LEU A 169 -3.99 -9.77 25.96
N SER A 170 -4.91 -9.07 26.62
CA SER A 170 -6.17 -9.64 27.09
C SER A 170 -7.08 -10.11 25.95
N GLY A 171 -8.07 -10.95 26.28
CA GLY A 171 -9.03 -11.50 25.32
C GLY A 171 -8.48 -12.70 24.54
N LYS A 172 -9.29 -13.18 23.61
CA LYS A 172 -8.98 -14.32 22.71
C LYS A 172 -8.71 -13.88 21.28
N TYR A 173 -9.21 -12.71 20.90
CA TYR A 173 -9.17 -12.21 19.53
C TYR A 173 -8.75 -10.75 19.47
N GLY A 174 -7.98 -10.39 18.44
CA GLY A 174 -7.57 -9.03 18.17
C GLY A 174 -8.36 -8.37 17.06
N ILE A 175 -8.63 -7.07 17.22
CA ILE A 175 -9.08 -6.18 16.16
C ILE A 175 -8.03 -5.10 15.99
N GLY A 176 -7.57 -4.81 14.75
CA GLY A 176 -6.47 -3.88 14.56
C GLY A 176 -6.74 -2.80 13.52
N VAL A 177 -6.29 -1.56 13.80
CA VAL A 177 -6.12 -0.50 12.82
C VAL A 177 -4.64 -0.20 12.62
N PHE A 178 -4.20 -0.15 11.34
CA PHE A 178 -2.80 -0.03 10.96
C PHE A 178 -2.58 1.23 10.13
N GLY A 179 -1.72 2.12 10.63
CA GLY A 179 -1.36 3.34 9.94
C GLY A 179 -1.15 4.51 10.88
N ARG A 180 -0.68 5.65 10.35
CA ARG A 180 -0.41 6.83 11.17
C ARG A 180 -1.63 7.29 11.96
N VAL A 181 -1.43 7.60 13.24
CA VAL A 181 -2.48 8.14 14.12
C VAL A 181 -2.74 9.60 13.76
N ARG A 182 -3.87 9.85 13.11
CA ARG A 182 -4.31 11.20 12.70
C ARG A 182 -5.77 11.19 12.22
N PRO A 183 -6.48 12.33 12.24
CA PRO A 183 -7.90 12.40 11.85
C PRO A 183 -8.21 11.85 10.47
N SER A 184 -7.37 12.14 9.46
CA SER A 184 -7.63 11.67 8.09
C SER A 184 -7.52 10.15 7.91
N LYS A 185 -6.91 9.44 8.87
CA LYS A 185 -6.85 7.97 8.90
C LYS A 185 -8.00 7.32 9.68
N GLY A 186 -8.87 8.13 10.29
CA GLY A 186 -10.07 7.65 10.97
C GLY A 186 -9.79 6.95 12.29
N THR A 187 -8.65 7.25 12.96
CA THR A 187 -8.33 6.63 14.26
C THR A 187 -9.38 6.93 15.31
N ASP A 188 -10.00 8.10 15.26
CA ASP A 188 -11.12 8.50 16.11
C ASP A 188 -12.39 7.70 15.81
N ILE A 189 -12.69 7.45 14.53
CA ILE A 189 -13.82 6.62 14.09
C ILE A 189 -13.65 5.18 14.62
N PHE A 190 -12.44 4.65 14.51
CA PHE A 190 -12.12 3.34 15.07
C PHE A 190 -12.30 3.29 16.59
N VAL A 191 -11.76 4.26 17.32
CA VAL A 191 -11.89 4.35 18.78
C VAL A 191 -13.37 4.44 19.17
N ASP A 192 -14.16 5.29 18.51
CA ASP A 192 -15.59 5.47 18.81
C ASP A 192 -16.38 4.18 18.58
N ALA A 193 -16.12 3.47 17.48
CA ALA A 193 -16.71 2.17 17.22
C ALA A 193 -16.29 1.12 18.28
N MET A 194 -15.01 1.11 18.68
CA MET A 194 -14.53 0.19 19.72
C MET A 194 -15.15 0.47 21.09
N LEU A 195 -15.32 1.75 21.47
CA LEU A 195 -16.01 2.13 22.69
C LEU A 195 -17.46 1.63 22.71
N ALA A 196 -18.11 1.62 21.55
CA ALA A 196 -19.50 1.16 21.44
C ALA A 196 -19.62 -0.37 21.49
N VAL A 197 -18.65 -1.12 20.91
CA VAL A 197 -18.84 -2.58 20.73
C VAL A 197 -18.09 -3.44 21.75
N LEU A 198 -16.91 -3.06 22.23
CA LEU A 198 -16.11 -3.89 23.12
C LEU A 198 -16.80 -4.25 24.45
N PRO A 199 -17.65 -3.42 25.07
CA PRO A 199 -18.40 -3.85 26.24
C PRO A 199 -19.29 -5.09 26.01
N GLU A 200 -19.77 -5.30 24.79
CA GLU A 200 -20.60 -6.45 24.41
C GLU A 200 -19.76 -7.73 24.19
N PHE A 201 -18.46 -7.59 23.92
CA PHE A 201 -17.57 -8.69 23.50
C PHE A 201 -16.29 -8.77 24.35
N PRO A 202 -16.35 -9.39 25.53
CA PRO A 202 -15.23 -9.47 26.48
C PRO A 202 -13.99 -10.21 25.93
N ASP A 203 -14.17 -11.10 24.97
CA ASP A 203 -13.10 -11.90 24.37
C ASP A 203 -12.26 -11.11 23.34
N PHE A 204 -12.59 -9.85 23.03
CA PHE A 204 -11.89 -9.05 22.03
C PHE A 204 -11.07 -7.91 22.63
N THR A 205 -9.92 -7.63 22.03
CA THR A 205 -9.06 -6.47 22.35
C THR A 205 -8.70 -5.75 21.05
N ALA A 206 -8.77 -4.43 21.08
CA ALA A 206 -8.45 -3.56 19.95
C ALA A 206 -7.02 -3.03 20.05
N ILE A 207 -6.30 -3.01 18.92
CA ILE A 207 -4.98 -2.40 18.83
C ILE A 207 -4.94 -1.29 17.77
N ILE A 208 -4.17 -0.26 18.08
CA ILE A 208 -3.92 0.88 17.21
C ILE A 208 -2.41 0.95 17.01
N THR A 209 -1.95 0.73 15.79
CA THR A 209 -0.53 0.77 15.47
C THR A 209 -0.24 1.82 14.42
N GLY A 210 0.86 2.55 14.63
CA GLY A 210 1.40 3.54 13.73
C GLY A 210 1.88 4.80 14.43
N ARG A 211 2.71 5.53 13.73
CA ARG A 211 3.35 6.73 14.24
C ARG A 211 2.36 7.87 14.46
N THR A 212 2.44 8.51 15.62
CA THR A 212 1.82 9.82 15.89
C THR A 212 2.86 10.90 15.65
N LEU A 213 2.60 11.81 14.71
CA LEU A 213 3.47 12.96 14.49
C LEU A 213 3.19 14.06 15.55
N PRO A 214 4.17 14.94 15.87
CA PRO A 214 4.00 15.97 16.90
C PRO A 214 2.75 16.82 16.70
N GLU A 215 2.40 17.18 15.46
CA GLU A 215 1.20 17.94 15.13
C GLU A 215 -0.12 17.22 15.44
N HIS A 216 -0.06 15.91 15.71
CA HIS A 216 -1.21 15.07 16.07
C HIS A 216 -1.16 14.56 17.52
N ALA A 217 -0.23 15.05 18.35
CA ALA A 217 -0.11 14.63 19.75
C ALA A 217 -1.38 14.96 20.55
N GLY A 218 -1.94 16.15 20.37
CA GLY A 218 -3.20 16.54 21.03
C GLY A 218 -4.40 15.68 20.60
N PHE A 219 -4.46 15.28 19.33
CA PHE A 219 -5.47 14.35 18.82
C PHE A 219 -5.36 12.97 19.49
N LYS A 220 -4.16 12.42 19.59
CA LYS A 220 -3.94 11.14 20.29
C LYS A 220 -4.30 11.25 21.76
N HIS A 221 -3.88 12.34 22.44
CA HIS A 221 -4.19 12.55 23.86
C HIS A 221 -5.71 12.59 24.12
N ALA A 222 -6.48 13.25 23.26
CA ALA A 222 -7.94 13.26 23.37
C ALA A 222 -8.56 11.86 23.24
N LEU A 223 -7.99 11.00 22.38
CA LEU A 223 -8.42 9.60 22.25
C LEU A 223 -8.06 8.77 23.49
N ASP A 224 -6.83 8.93 24.04
CA ASP A 224 -6.41 8.28 25.28
C ASP A 224 -7.35 8.63 26.44
N GLU A 225 -7.71 9.92 26.59
CA GLU A 225 -8.63 10.36 27.62
C GLU A 225 -10.04 9.77 27.45
N LYS A 226 -10.53 9.71 26.22
CA LYS A 226 -11.85 9.11 25.92
C LYS A 226 -11.88 7.61 26.25
N ILE A 227 -10.82 6.87 25.93
CA ILE A 227 -10.67 5.45 26.26
C ILE A 227 -10.62 5.26 27.78
N ARG A 228 -9.84 6.09 28.49
CA ARG A 228 -9.70 6.03 29.95
C ARG A 228 -11.03 6.35 30.66
N GLN A 229 -11.77 7.34 30.20
CA GLN A 229 -13.09 7.70 30.75
C GLN A 229 -14.11 6.56 30.58
N ALA A 230 -13.99 5.76 29.54
CA ALA A 230 -14.81 4.58 29.30
C ALA A 230 -14.32 3.33 30.06
N GLY A 231 -13.16 3.37 30.78
CA GLY A 231 -12.59 2.23 31.48
C GLY A 231 -12.06 1.13 30.55
N LEU A 232 -11.73 1.46 29.29
CA LEU A 232 -11.29 0.47 28.28
C LEU A 232 -9.79 0.57 27.94
N GLN A 233 -8.96 1.20 28.77
CA GLN A 233 -7.52 1.39 28.55
C GLN A 233 -6.74 0.06 28.40
N ASP A 234 -7.22 -1.02 29.00
CA ASP A 234 -6.62 -2.34 28.92
C ASP A 234 -7.14 -3.17 27.73
N ARG A 235 -8.08 -2.60 26.95
CA ARG A 235 -8.73 -3.26 25.82
C ARG A 235 -8.71 -2.45 24.51
N ILE A 236 -8.29 -1.19 24.55
CA ILE A 236 -8.00 -0.37 23.37
C ILE A 236 -6.59 0.16 23.54
N ILE A 237 -5.63 -0.43 22.84
CA ILE A 237 -4.21 -0.29 23.13
C ILE A 237 -3.48 0.37 21.97
N PHE A 238 -2.80 1.50 22.24
CA PHE A 238 -1.88 2.11 21.29
C PHE A 238 -0.51 1.43 21.37
N LEU A 239 -0.13 0.67 20.34
CA LEU A 239 1.19 0.02 20.26
C LEU A 239 2.30 0.98 19.78
N GLY A 240 1.93 2.13 19.23
CA GLY A 240 2.89 3.04 18.62
C GLY A 240 3.36 2.61 17.23
N GLU A 241 4.54 3.10 16.83
CA GLU A 241 5.15 2.74 15.55
C GLU A 241 5.87 1.40 15.67
N LEU A 242 5.45 0.43 14.88
CA LEU A 242 6.08 -0.89 14.83
C LEU A 242 7.28 -0.89 13.89
N PRO A 243 8.33 -1.66 14.21
CA PRO A 243 9.35 -2.02 13.23
C PRO A 243 8.72 -2.64 11.99
N ILE A 244 9.22 -2.28 10.81
CA ILE A 244 8.61 -2.71 9.55
C ILE A 244 8.55 -4.24 9.41
N ASP A 245 9.50 -4.94 10.02
CA ASP A 245 9.59 -6.40 9.96
C ASP A 245 8.63 -7.10 10.93
N GLU A 246 8.10 -6.39 11.94
CA GLU A 246 7.10 -6.92 12.87
C GLU A 246 5.65 -6.71 12.38
N VAL A 247 5.44 -5.85 11.40
CA VAL A 247 4.09 -5.54 10.88
C VAL A 247 3.35 -6.79 10.40
N PRO A 248 3.96 -7.74 9.67
CA PRO A 248 3.28 -8.98 9.28
C PRO A 248 2.79 -9.80 10.48
N ASP A 249 3.58 -9.91 11.54
CA ASP A 249 3.21 -10.66 12.74
C ASP A 249 1.97 -10.08 13.42
N TRP A 250 1.87 -8.74 13.47
CA TRP A 250 0.70 -8.07 14.02
C TRP A 250 -0.55 -8.24 13.15
N TYR A 251 -0.41 -8.30 11.81
CA TYR A 251 -1.53 -8.70 10.95
C TYR A 251 -1.94 -10.16 11.17
N GLN A 252 -0.96 -11.05 11.39
CA GLN A 252 -1.27 -12.45 11.74
C GLN A 252 -2.07 -12.55 13.04
N ASN A 253 -1.74 -11.74 14.05
CA ASN A 253 -2.36 -11.78 15.36
C ASN A 253 -3.82 -11.30 15.37
N VAL A 254 -4.21 -10.34 14.53
CA VAL A 254 -5.59 -9.83 14.55
C VAL A 254 -6.55 -10.68 13.70
N LEU A 255 -7.75 -10.92 14.22
CA LEU A 255 -8.82 -11.59 13.50
C LEU A 255 -9.46 -10.67 12.46
N VAL A 256 -9.68 -9.41 12.85
CA VAL A 256 -10.32 -8.40 12.01
C VAL A 256 -9.38 -7.19 11.89
N MET A 257 -9.15 -6.76 10.67
CA MET A 257 -8.45 -5.51 10.37
C MET A 257 -9.46 -4.44 9.96
N VAL A 258 -9.33 -3.25 10.54
CA VAL A 258 -10.17 -2.10 10.22
C VAL A 258 -9.37 -1.08 9.42
N ALA A 259 -9.90 -0.65 8.28
CA ALA A 259 -9.37 0.44 7.47
C ALA A 259 -10.45 1.50 7.27
N CYS A 260 -10.49 2.49 8.15
CA CYS A 260 -11.54 3.52 8.15
C CYS A 260 -11.05 4.95 7.86
N PRO A 261 -10.12 5.16 6.90
CA PRO A 261 -9.68 6.51 6.57
C PRO A 261 -10.81 7.32 5.93
N ARG A 262 -10.81 8.63 6.21
CA ARG A 262 -11.70 9.60 5.53
C ARG A 262 -11.28 9.84 4.10
N TYR A 263 -10.00 9.67 3.84
CA TYR A 263 -9.40 9.85 2.53
C TYR A 263 -8.20 8.91 2.34
N GLU A 264 -8.23 8.13 1.28
CA GLU A 264 -7.14 7.22 0.89
C GLU A 264 -6.97 7.21 -0.64
N PRO A 265 -5.76 7.44 -1.17
CA PRO A 265 -5.53 7.33 -2.63
C PRO A 265 -5.69 5.92 -3.17
N PHE A 266 -5.08 4.93 -2.54
CA PHE A 266 -5.21 3.51 -2.86
C PHE A 266 -5.51 2.70 -1.59
N GLY A 267 -4.56 2.65 -0.65
CA GLY A 267 -4.65 1.92 0.62
C GLY A 267 -4.26 0.45 0.48
N ILE A 268 -3.00 0.14 0.79
CA ILE A 268 -2.46 -1.22 0.69
C ILE A 268 -2.77 -2.09 1.91
N THR A 269 -3.06 -1.46 3.05
CA THR A 269 -3.23 -2.17 4.34
C THR A 269 -4.32 -3.26 4.33
N PRO A 270 -5.47 -3.12 3.65
CA PRO A 270 -6.42 -4.22 3.51
C PRO A 270 -5.84 -5.42 2.74
N LEU A 271 -5.04 -5.19 1.71
CA LEU A 271 -4.40 -6.28 0.96
C LEU A 271 -3.39 -7.05 1.82
N GLU A 272 -2.59 -6.33 2.61
CA GLU A 272 -1.63 -6.92 3.55
C GLU A 272 -2.34 -7.75 4.63
N ALA A 273 -3.43 -7.21 5.20
CA ALA A 273 -4.24 -7.89 6.21
C ALA A 273 -4.94 -9.14 5.65
N MET A 274 -5.59 -9.02 4.48
CA MET A 274 -6.21 -10.15 3.79
C MET A 274 -5.17 -11.21 3.42
N ALA A 275 -3.97 -10.80 3.00
CA ALA A 275 -2.86 -11.71 2.77
C ALA A 275 -2.46 -12.50 4.03
N CYS A 276 -2.61 -11.92 5.22
CA CYS A 276 -2.43 -12.60 6.51
C CYS A 276 -3.69 -13.32 7.03
N GLY A 277 -4.74 -13.41 6.22
CA GLY A 277 -5.97 -14.12 6.61
C GLY A 277 -6.87 -13.35 7.58
N CYS A 278 -6.83 -12.02 7.59
CA CYS A 278 -7.76 -11.20 8.35
C CYS A 278 -9.05 -10.96 7.58
N ALA A 279 -10.19 -10.99 8.25
CA ALA A 279 -11.38 -10.31 7.75
C ALA A 279 -11.15 -8.79 7.75
N VAL A 280 -11.75 -8.06 6.83
CA VAL A 280 -11.52 -6.62 6.70
C VAL A 280 -12.83 -5.84 6.80
N VAL A 281 -12.86 -4.80 7.64
CA VAL A 281 -13.91 -3.78 7.57
C VAL A 281 -13.26 -2.49 7.06
N ALA A 282 -13.73 -1.98 5.93
CA ALA A 282 -13.11 -0.84 5.28
C ALA A 282 -14.13 0.24 4.91
N SER A 283 -13.73 1.52 5.01
CA SER A 283 -14.54 2.61 4.49
C SER A 283 -14.52 2.65 2.95
N LYS A 284 -15.61 3.11 2.32
CA LYS A 284 -15.71 3.26 0.86
C LYS A 284 -14.82 4.41 0.38
N THR A 285 -13.53 4.15 0.22
CA THR A 285 -12.54 5.11 -0.27
C THR A 285 -11.32 4.40 -0.86
N GLY A 286 -10.59 5.05 -1.77
CA GLY A 286 -9.42 4.47 -2.42
C GLY A 286 -9.78 3.25 -3.25
N ALA A 287 -8.98 2.20 -3.15
CA ALA A 287 -9.22 0.93 -3.85
C ALA A 287 -10.08 -0.06 -3.05
N PHE A 288 -10.59 0.31 -1.87
CA PHE A 288 -11.21 -0.64 -0.95
C PHE A 288 -12.46 -1.31 -1.53
N GLU A 289 -13.25 -0.59 -2.34
CA GLU A 289 -14.43 -1.14 -3.02
C GLU A 289 -14.08 -2.19 -4.08
N TYR A 290 -12.85 -2.17 -4.60
CA TYR A 290 -12.34 -3.21 -5.50
C TYR A 290 -11.72 -4.38 -4.76
N ILE A 291 -11.20 -4.15 -3.55
CA ILE A 291 -10.44 -5.12 -2.74
C ILE A 291 -11.40 -5.99 -1.92
N VAL A 292 -12.32 -5.35 -1.17
CA VAL A 292 -13.20 -6.02 -0.21
C VAL A 292 -14.50 -6.43 -0.89
N GLU A 293 -14.85 -7.72 -0.83
CA GLU A 293 -16.15 -8.23 -1.25
C GLU A 293 -17.11 -8.22 -0.07
N GLN A 294 -18.17 -7.40 -0.20
CA GLN A 294 -19.20 -7.21 0.82
C GLN A 294 -19.80 -8.53 1.29
N GLY A 295 -19.71 -8.83 2.59
CA GLY A 295 -20.28 -10.02 3.22
C GLY A 295 -19.50 -11.32 2.94
N LYS A 296 -18.43 -11.30 2.12
CA LYS A 296 -17.60 -12.47 1.84
C LYS A 296 -16.21 -12.37 2.47
N THR A 297 -15.46 -11.32 2.16
CA THR A 297 -14.10 -11.10 2.68
C THR A 297 -14.08 -10.09 3.82
N GLY A 298 -15.23 -9.49 4.09
CA GLY A 298 -15.45 -8.45 5.10
C GLY A 298 -16.57 -7.51 4.73
N TYR A 299 -16.51 -6.27 5.20
CA TYR A 299 -17.57 -5.28 5.01
C TYR A 299 -17.04 -3.94 4.56
N LEU A 300 -17.83 -3.25 3.74
CA LEU A 300 -17.60 -1.88 3.29
C LEU A 300 -18.62 -0.95 3.96
N VAL A 301 -18.14 0.12 4.58
CA VAL A 301 -18.97 1.10 5.30
C VAL A 301 -18.79 2.50 4.72
N PRO A 302 -19.75 3.41 4.85
CA PRO A 302 -19.54 4.82 4.48
C PRO A 302 -18.36 5.43 5.24
N THR A 303 -17.69 6.42 4.64
CA THR A 303 -16.62 7.16 5.33
C THR A 303 -17.18 7.96 6.50
N SER A 304 -16.47 7.95 7.63
CA SER A 304 -16.86 8.67 8.87
C SER A 304 -18.15 8.18 9.54
N ASP A 305 -18.63 7.01 9.17
CA ASP A 305 -19.84 6.41 9.77
C ASP A 305 -19.44 5.42 10.86
N VAL A 306 -19.52 5.87 12.12
CA VAL A 306 -19.15 5.09 13.31
C VAL A 306 -20.15 3.97 13.53
N ASP A 307 -21.45 4.21 13.32
CA ASP A 307 -22.50 3.24 13.58
C ASP A 307 -22.43 2.09 12.57
N ALA A 308 -22.28 2.38 11.29
CA ALA A 308 -22.08 1.35 10.25
C ALA A 308 -20.81 0.52 10.49
N LEU A 309 -19.73 1.15 10.98
CA LEU A 309 -18.51 0.44 11.37
C LEU A 309 -18.76 -0.47 12.57
N ALA A 310 -19.41 0.02 13.62
CA ALA A 310 -19.75 -0.74 14.81
C ALA A 310 -20.65 -1.94 14.48
N ASP A 311 -21.67 -1.76 13.65
CA ASP A 311 -22.56 -2.84 13.24
C ASP A 311 -21.85 -3.93 12.41
N SER A 312 -20.99 -3.52 11.50
CA SER A 312 -20.17 -4.47 10.71
C SER A 312 -19.21 -5.26 11.61
N LEU A 313 -18.66 -4.62 12.64
CA LEU A 313 -17.79 -5.29 13.62
C LEU A 313 -18.58 -6.26 14.48
N ARG A 314 -19.79 -5.89 14.95
CA ARG A 314 -20.68 -6.80 15.69
C ARG A 314 -20.95 -8.09 14.92
N LEU A 315 -21.19 -8.00 13.59
CA LEU A 315 -21.40 -9.19 12.76
C LEU A 315 -20.21 -10.15 12.79
N LEU A 316 -18.98 -9.62 12.66
CA LEU A 316 -17.76 -10.43 12.67
C LEU A 316 -17.38 -10.93 14.09
N MET A 317 -17.68 -10.15 15.12
CA MET A 317 -17.34 -10.49 16.51
C MET A 317 -18.28 -11.53 17.12
N ARG A 318 -19.54 -11.58 16.68
CA ARG A 318 -20.51 -12.60 17.13
C ARG A 318 -20.14 -14.00 16.69
N GLU A 319 -19.52 -14.12 15.52
CA GLU A 319 -19.20 -15.42 14.89
C GLU A 319 -17.70 -15.45 14.46
N PRO A 320 -16.74 -15.58 15.43
CA PRO A 320 -15.32 -15.59 15.10
C PRO A 320 -14.91 -16.63 14.03
N PRO A 321 -15.53 -17.85 13.99
CA PRO A 321 -15.25 -18.78 12.90
C PRO A 321 -15.66 -18.26 11.52
N ALA A 322 -16.77 -17.52 11.41
CA ALA A 322 -17.18 -16.88 10.15
C ALA A 322 -16.22 -15.75 9.77
N ALA A 323 -15.71 -14.99 10.74
CA ALA A 323 -14.67 -13.99 10.48
C ALA A 323 -13.35 -14.64 9.99
N GLN A 324 -12.95 -15.80 10.54
CA GLN A 324 -11.81 -16.57 10.04
C GLN A 324 -12.03 -17.02 8.59
N GLN A 325 -13.23 -17.53 8.28
CA GLN A 325 -13.57 -17.93 6.92
C GLN A 325 -13.53 -16.74 5.95
N ALA A 326 -14.03 -15.58 6.35
CA ALA A 326 -13.93 -14.36 5.55
C ALA A 326 -12.45 -13.96 5.30
N GLY A 327 -11.58 -14.12 6.30
CA GLY A 327 -10.15 -13.92 6.15
C GLY A 327 -9.49 -14.89 5.16
N LEU A 328 -9.86 -16.17 5.18
CA LEU A 328 -9.37 -17.16 4.20
C LEU A 328 -9.83 -16.84 2.77
N LEU A 329 -11.08 -16.44 2.60
CA LEU A 329 -11.58 -15.96 1.30
C LEU A 329 -10.84 -14.69 0.86
N GLY A 330 -10.54 -13.79 1.80
CA GLY A 330 -9.71 -12.61 1.57
C GLY A 330 -8.31 -12.98 1.06
N ARG A 331 -7.65 -13.94 1.69
CA ARG A 331 -6.34 -14.47 1.24
C ARG A 331 -6.42 -15.03 -0.18
N ALA A 332 -7.44 -15.85 -0.46
CA ALA A 332 -7.64 -16.42 -1.79
C ALA A 332 -7.79 -15.32 -2.85
N ARG A 333 -8.60 -14.30 -2.56
CA ARG A 333 -8.81 -13.15 -3.44
C ARG A 333 -7.52 -12.37 -3.71
N VAL A 334 -6.73 -12.05 -2.66
CA VAL A 334 -5.44 -11.36 -2.84
C VAL A 334 -4.49 -12.21 -3.68
N THR A 335 -4.44 -13.50 -3.45
CA THR A 335 -3.62 -14.43 -4.23
C THR A 335 -4.01 -14.42 -5.71
N GLN A 336 -5.30 -14.42 -6.00
CA GLN A 336 -5.81 -14.47 -7.37
C GLN A 336 -5.75 -13.14 -8.10
N GLU A 337 -5.96 -12.00 -7.42
CA GLU A 337 -6.19 -10.73 -8.10
C GLU A 337 -5.19 -9.62 -7.73
N PHE A 338 -4.62 -9.66 -6.52
CA PHE A 338 -3.85 -8.56 -5.96
C PHE A 338 -2.48 -8.99 -5.41
N SER A 339 -1.87 -10.02 -5.97
CA SER A 339 -0.49 -10.36 -5.59
C SER A 339 0.50 -9.35 -6.18
N ILE A 340 1.65 -9.20 -5.52
CA ILE A 340 2.73 -8.33 -6.00
C ILE A 340 3.27 -8.77 -7.36
N GLU A 341 3.21 -10.06 -7.67
CA GLU A 341 3.59 -10.64 -8.96
C GLU A 341 2.65 -10.18 -10.07
N LYS A 342 1.34 -10.06 -9.78
CA LYS A 342 0.36 -9.51 -10.74
C LYS A 342 0.59 -8.02 -11.00
N GLU A 343 0.91 -7.24 -9.97
CA GLU A 343 1.32 -5.85 -10.13
C GLU A 343 2.56 -5.77 -11.01
N ALA A 344 3.61 -6.58 -10.71
CA ALA A 344 4.84 -6.61 -11.49
C ALA A 344 4.58 -6.96 -12.97
N SER A 345 3.78 -7.98 -13.22
CA SER A 345 3.38 -8.41 -14.57
C SER A 345 2.58 -7.31 -15.31
N GLY A 346 1.64 -6.66 -14.62
CA GLY A 346 0.87 -5.56 -15.19
C GLY A 346 1.73 -4.35 -15.57
N VAL A 347 2.71 -4.01 -14.73
CA VAL A 347 3.70 -2.96 -15.00
C VAL A 347 4.61 -3.35 -16.16
N GLN A 348 5.06 -4.62 -16.22
CA GLN A 348 5.88 -5.14 -17.32
C GLN A 348 5.17 -4.98 -18.67
N GLN A 349 3.88 -5.32 -18.75
CA GLN A 349 3.11 -5.17 -20.00
C GLN A 349 3.06 -3.72 -20.49
N VAL A 350 3.09 -2.74 -19.59
CA VAL A 350 3.19 -1.33 -20.00
C VAL A 350 4.59 -1.02 -20.55
N TYR A 351 5.64 -1.56 -19.93
CA TYR A 351 7.00 -1.41 -20.45
C TYR A 351 7.14 -2.01 -21.84
N ASP A 352 6.57 -3.20 -22.06
CA ASP A 352 6.59 -3.88 -23.36
C ASP A 352 5.83 -3.04 -24.42
N THR A 353 4.64 -2.52 -24.06
CA THR A 353 3.86 -1.64 -24.95
C THR A 353 4.63 -0.38 -25.33
N VAL A 354 5.30 0.26 -24.36
CA VAL A 354 6.07 1.48 -24.59
C VAL A 354 7.33 1.19 -25.44
N SER A 355 7.96 0.03 -25.24
CA SER A 355 9.12 -0.37 -26.04
C SER A 355 8.81 -0.61 -27.52
N LEU A 356 7.54 -0.80 -27.90
CA LEU A 356 7.12 -0.89 -29.29
C LEU A 356 7.03 0.48 -30.01
N LEU A 357 7.22 1.59 -29.27
CA LEU A 357 7.24 2.95 -29.83
C LEU A 357 8.63 3.36 -30.37
N ASP A 358 9.61 2.45 -30.40
CA ASP A 358 10.99 2.69 -30.83
C ASP A 358 11.16 2.92 -32.33
#